data_29a4dc92156f76032f2a43fa3aa498f9
#
_entry.id   29a4dc92156f76032f2a43fa3aa498f9
#
_cell.length_a   1.000
_cell.length_b   1.000
_cell.length_c   1.000
_cell.angle_alpha   90.00
_cell.angle_beta   90.00
_cell.angle_gamma   90.00
#
_symmetry.space_group_name_H-M   'P 1'
#
loop_
_entity.id
_entity.type
_entity.pdbx_description
1 polymer ?
#
loop_
_entity_poly.entity_id
_entity_poly.type
_entity_poly.pdbx_seq_one_letter_code
_entity_poly.pdbx_strand_id
1 'polypeptide(L)'
;MKRQLKKSVVYSLYGISFTLLLTGIVLLGMATKQATQKTYDYVSKSIFDYKEEVPVVNSSDSIKRPYTDESVKIVKDYYDYQDEAKEQENSLIYYENTYIQSSGVSYSNGNTFDVTSVLEGTVKEVKEDTILGNSITIEHDNGIVSVYQSITNITVKEGDKINAGFVIATSGTSNISTELENHLYFELIINGVCVNPENYYDKLISEI
;
A
#
# COMPACT_ATOMS: atom_id res chain seq x y z
N MET A 1 49.22 -0.66 53.37
CA MET A 1 49.99 0.00 52.28
C MET A 1 49.17 -0.06 50.98
N LYS A 2 48.60 1.06 50.51
CA LYS A 2 47.97 1.13 49.22
C LYS A 2 49.05 1.29 48.13
N ARG A 3 49.26 0.26 47.27
CA ARG A 3 50.17 0.37 46.13
C ARG A 3 49.56 1.32 45.13
N GLN A 4 50.19 2.48 44.92
CA GLN A 4 49.82 3.38 43.85
C GLN A 4 50.33 2.83 42.50
N LEU A 5 49.47 2.69 41.52
CA LEU A 5 49.83 2.32 40.15
C LEU A 5 50.71 3.40 39.52
N LYS A 6 51.76 2.99 38.78
CA LYS A 6 52.61 3.94 38.05
C LYS A 6 51.77 4.72 37.01
N LYS A 7 51.98 6.03 36.91
CA LYS A 7 51.24 6.93 36.00
C LYS A 7 51.15 6.40 34.55
N SER A 8 52.22 5.77 34.05
CA SER A 8 52.28 5.18 32.72
C SER A 8 51.27 4.02 32.53
N VAL A 9 51.03 3.21 33.57
CA VAL A 9 50.04 2.11 33.54
C VAL A 9 48.63 2.67 33.53
N VAL A 10 48.40 3.77 34.23
CA VAL A 10 47.07 4.44 34.23
C VAL A 10 46.74 5.01 32.84
N TYR A 11 47.70 5.69 32.18
CA TYR A 11 47.51 6.21 30.82
C TYR A 11 47.33 5.11 29.77
N SER A 12 48.02 3.99 29.90
CA SER A 12 47.78 2.84 28.98
C SER A 12 46.39 2.21 29.16
N LEU A 13 45.88 2.13 30.41
CA LEU A 13 44.54 1.68 30.68
C LEU A 13 43.48 2.61 30.10
N TYR A 14 43.65 3.93 30.16
CA TYR A 14 42.75 4.90 29.51
C TYR A 14 42.79 4.77 27.98
N GLY A 15 43.98 4.58 27.39
CA GLY A 15 44.12 4.34 25.96
C GLY A 15 43.36 3.08 25.48
N ILE A 16 43.49 1.97 26.21
CA ILE A 16 42.81 0.71 25.91
C ILE A 16 41.26 0.87 26.06
N SER A 17 40.82 1.55 27.13
CA SER A 17 39.40 1.82 27.35
C SER A 17 38.79 2.69 26.22
N PHE A 18 39.53 3.70 25.77
CA PHE A 18 39.10 4.59 24.69
C PHE A 18 38.99 3.86 23.34
N THR A 19 39.98 3.01 23.02
CA THR A 19 39.93 2.20 21.79
C THR A 19 38.80 1.18 21.81
N LEU A 20 38.54 0.53 22.94
CA LEU A 20 37.41 -0.38 23.10
C LEU A 20 36.04 0.33 22.93
N LEU A 21 35.93 1.55 23.42
CA LEU A 21 34.70 2.35 23.28
C LEU A 21 34.47 2.76 21.82
N LEU A 22 35.51 3.19 21.10
CA LEU A 22 35.44 3.53 19.68
C LEU A 22 35.07 2.32 18.82
N THR A 23 35.68 1.15 19.08
CA THR A 23 35.34 -0.08 18.33
C THR A 23 33.90 -0.52 18.60
N GLY A 24 33.40 -0.37 19.83
CA GLY A 24 32.02 -0.63 20.19
C GLY A 24 31.00 0.23 19.42
N ILE A 25 31.31 1.54 19.29
CA ILE A 25 30.44 2.47 18.53
C ILE A 25 30.41 2.10 17.04
N VAL A 26 31.55 1.74 16.45
CA VAL A 26 31.62 1.32 15.03
C VAL A 26 30.85 0.03 14.79
N LEU A 27 30.98 -0.96 15.68
CA LEU A 27 30.25 -2.23 15.58
C LEU A 27 28.73 -2.03 15.76
N LEU A 28 28.33 -1.17 16.68
CA LEU A 28 26.91 -0.82 16.86
C LEU A 28 26.33 -0.12 15.62
N GLY A 29 27.10 0.80 15.03
CA GLY A 29 26.71 1.49 13.78
C GLY A 29 26.60 0.54 12.59
N MET A 30 27.47 -0.47 12.49
CA MET A 30 27.38 -1.52 11.45
C MET A 30 26.17 -2.43 11.68
N ALA A 31 25.88 -2.81 12.92
CA ALA A 31 24.73 -3.65 13.25
C ALA A 31 23.41 -2.95 12.98
N THR A 32 23.28 -1.65 13.28
CA THR A 32 22.07 -0.87 12.98
C THR A 32 21.87 -0.68 11.48
N LYS A 33 22.94 -0.41 10.72
CA LYS A 33 22.87 -0.35 9.24
C LYS A 33 22.40 -1.69 8.65
N GLN A 34 22.92 -2.81 9.14
CA GLN A 34 22.56 -4.14 8.64
C GLN A 34 21.10 -4.51 8.98
N ALA A 35 20.61 -4.12 10.16
CA ALA A 35 19.23 -4.31 10.57
C ALA A 35 18.27 -3.46 9.73
N THR A 36 18.59 -2.20 9.46
CA THR A 36 17.78 -1.29 8.63
C THR A 36 17.74 -1.79 7.18
N GLN A 37 18.88 -2.21 6.61
CA GLN A 37 18.94 -2.71 5.24
C GLN A 37 18.16 -4.00 5.06
N LYS A 38 18.19 -4.93 6.04
CA LYS A 38 17.35 -6.14 6.01
C LYS A 38 15.85 -5.82 6.05
N THR A 39 15.44 -4.77 6.75
CA THR A 39 14.03 -4.37 6.81
C THR A 39 13.57 -3.79 5.47
N TYR A 40 14.40 -2.97 4.81
CA TYR A 40 14.10 -2.45 3.46
C TYR A 40 14.11 -3.56 2.40
N ASP A 41 15.07 -4.50 2.43
CA ASP A 41 15.12 -5.65 1.53
C ASP A 41 13.95 -6.61 1.73
N TYR A 42 13.42 -6.75 2.96
CA TYR A 42 12.26 -7.59 3.23
C TYR A 42 10.99 -6.98 2.65
N VAL A 43 10.81 -5.66 2.75
CA VAL A 43 9.65 -4.94 2.19
C VAL A 43 9.71 -4.91 0.67
N SER A 44 10.89 -4.66 0.08
CA SER A 44 11.03 -4.62 -1.39
C SER A 44 11.02 -6.02 -2.03
N LYS A 45 11.59 -7.02 -1.37
CA LYS A 45 11.70 -8.37 -1.92
C LYS A 45 10.41 -9.18 -1.85
N SER A 46 9.55 -8.92 -0.83
CA SER A 46 8.27 -9.61 -0.69
C SER A 46 7.20 -9.11 -1.69
N ILE A 47 7.36 -7.89 -2.23
CA ILE A 47 6.40 -7.31 -3.17
C ILE A 47 6.80 -7.59 -4.63
N PHE A 48 8.08 -7.85 -4.91
CA PHE A 48 8.60 -7.93 -6.29
C PHE A 48 9.46 -9.17 -6.60
N ASP A 49 9.32 -10.29 -5.88
CA ASP A 49 9.97 -11.54 -6.26
C ASP A 49 9.18 -12.21 -7.41
N TYR A 50 9.19 -11.54 -8.56
CA TYR A 50 8.59 -12.03 -9.80
C TYR A 50 9.46 -13.16 -10.36
N LYS A 51 8.98 -14.40 -10.27
CA LYS A 51 9.38 -15.43 -11.23
C LYS A 51 8.76 -15.06 -12.56
N GLU A 52 9.61 -14.78 -13.53
CA GLU A 52 9.26 -14.49 -14.92
C GLU A 52 8.60 -15.75 -15.55
N GLU A 53 7.31 -15.96 -15.27
CA GLU A 53 6.44 -16.73 -16.12
C GLU A 53 5.82 -15.72 -17.08
N VAL A 54 6.22 -15.78 -18.35
CA VAL A 54 5.64 -14.93 -19.40
C VAL A 54 4.16 -15.30 -19.53
N PRO A 55 3.22 -14.47 -19.02
CA PRO A 55 1.81 -14.79 -19.15
C PRO A 55 1.40 -14.67 -20.61
N VAL A 56 0.59 -15.58 -21.08
CA VAL A 56 -0.14 -15.41 -22.36
C VAL A 56 -1.20 -14.36 -22.08
N VAL A 57 -0.85 -13.11 -22.32
CA VAL A 57 -1.78 -11.97 -22.17
C VAL A 57 -2.88 -12.13 -23.22
N ASN A 58 -4.12 -12.30 -22.77
CA ASN A 58 -5.27 -12.02 -23.60
C ASN A 58 -5.32 -10.51 -23.81
N SER A 59 -4.75 -10.04 -24.91
CA SER A 59 -4.63 -8.62 -25.28
C SER A 59 -5.96 -7.88 -25.46
N SER A 60 -7.08 -8.53 -25.15
CA SER A 60 -8.44 -8.00 -25.27
C SER A 60 -9.07 -7.57 -23.92
N ASP A 61 -8.39 -7.81 -22.81
CA ASP A 61 -8.97 -7.48 -21.52
C ASP A 61 -8.79 -5.99 -21.20
N SER A 62 -9.88 -5.35 -20.81
CA SER A 62 -9.90 -3.96 -20.38
C SER A 62 -10.15 -3.87 -18.87
N ILE A 63 -9.58 -2.84 -18.24
CA ILE A 63 -9.81 -2.54 -16.82
C ILE A 63 -11.27 -2.09 -16.66
N LYS A 64 -12.04 -2.84 -15.86
CA LYS A 64 -13.44 -2.52 -15.53
C LYS A 64 -13.52 -1.61 -14.32
N ARG A 65 -14.66 -0.95 -14.14
CA ARG A 65 -14.94 -0.27 -12.88
C ARG A 65 -15.11 -1.29 -11.75
N PRO A 66 -14.75 -0.93 -10.49
CA PRO A 66 -14.86 -1.83 -9.34
C PRO A 66 -16.32 -1.98 -8.83
N TYR A 67 -17.28 -1.62 -9.63
CA TYR A 67 -18.73 -1.71 -9.38
C TYR A 67 -19.51 -1.76 -10.69
N THR A 68 -20.78 -2.21 -10.62
CA THR A 68 -21.67 -2.27 -11.79
C THR A 68 -22.90 -1.36 -11.66
N ASP A 69 -23.15 -0.81 -10.47
CA ASP A 69 -24.27 0.07 -10.20
C ASP A 69 -24.01 1.49 -10.75
N GLU A 70 -24.79 1.91 -11.75
CA GLU A 70 -24.68 3.22 -12.42
C GLU A 70 -25.00 4.41 -11.50
N SER A 71 -25.65 4.18 -10.34
CA SER A 71 -25.91 5.22 -9.35
C SER A 71 -24.69 5.61 -8.53
N VAL A 72 -23.65 4.77 -8.51
CA VAL A 72 -22.39 5.01 -7.81
C VAL A 72 -21.65 6.17 -8.45
N LYS A 73 -21.17 7.10 -7.62
CA LYS A 73 -20.44 8.31 -8.04
C LYS A 73 -19.12 8.43 -7.29
N ILE A 74 -18.20 9.19 -7.84
CA ILE A 74 -16.99 9.63 -7.15
C ILE A 74 -17.42 10.61 -6.04
N VAL A 75 -16.96 10.34 -4.82
CA VAL A 75 -17.18 11.20 -3.63
C VAL A 75 -15.88 11.77 -3.09
N LYS A 76 -14.73 11.22 -3.48
CA LYS A 76 -13.39 11.75 -3.25
C LYS A 76 -12.46 11.31 -4.37
N ASP A 77 -11.79 12.28 -5.00
CA ASP A 77 -10.91 12.06 -6.14
C ASP A 77 -9.50 11.58 -5.72
N TYR A 78 -8.76 11.06 -6.69
CA TYR A 78 -7.31 10.86 -6.62
C TYR A 78 -6.61 12.23 -6.52
N TYR A 79 -5.57 12.34 -5.66
CA TYR A 79 -4.79 13.57 -5.54
C TYR A 79 -3.77 13.68 -6.67
N ASP A 80 -3.92 14.72 -7.51
CA ASP A 80 -2.92 15.11 -8.50
C ASP A 80 -2.36 16.49 -8.13
N TYR A 81 -1.04 16.61 -8.03
CA TYR A 81 -0.37 17.86 -7.73
C TYR A 81 -0.46 18.89 -8.89
N GLN A 82 -0.88 18.45 -10.08
CA GLN A 82 -1.05 19.29 -11.27
C GLN A 82 -2.46 19.89 -11.36
N ASP A 83 -3.41 19.40 -10.59
CA ASP A 83 -4.77 19.89 -10.55
C ASP A 83 -4.86 21.31 -9.96
N GLU A 84 -5.98 21.98 -10.19
CA GLU A 84 -6.27 23.26 -9.56
C GLU A 84 -6.40 23.10 -8.02
N ALA A 85 -6.08 24.16 -7.26
CA ALA A 85 -6.03 24.11 -5.80
C ALA A 85 -7.34 23.60 -5.15
N LYS A 86 -8.49 23.89 -5.76
CA LYS A 86 -9.80 23.42 -5.28
C LYS A 86 -9.97 21.91 -5.45
N GLU A 87 -9.49 21.34 -6.54
CA GLU A 87 -9.54 19.91 -6.82
C GLU A 87 -8.57 19.16 -5.92
N GLN A 88 -7.37 19.71 -5.71
CA GLN A 88 -6.43 19.19 -4.73
C GLN A 88 -7.00 19.17 -3.30
N GLU A 89 -7.72 20.23 -2.88
CA GLU A 89 -8.37 20.28 -1.58
C GLU A 89 -9.45 19.19 -1.44
N ASN A 90 -10.24 18.94 -2.47
CA ASN A 90 -11.30 17.92 -2.48
C ASN A 90 -10.74 16.49 -2.43
N SER A 91 -9.51 16.26 -2.88
CA SER A 91 -8.85 14.96 -2.89
C SER A 91 -8.00 14.69 -1.64
N LEU A 92 -8.06 15.58 -0.62
CA LEU A 92 -7.42 15.36 0.68
C LEU A 92 -8.34 14.59 1.63
N ILE A 93 -7.78 13.62 2.33
CA ILE A 93 -8.40 12.91 3.44
C ILE A 93 -8.00 13.62 4.73
N TYR A 94 -8.97 14.02 5.56
CA TYR A 94 -8.70 14.63 6.85
C TYR A 94 -8.88 13.62 7.97
N TYR A 95 -7.79 13.27 8.66
CA TYR A 95 -7.81 12.33 9.76
C TYR A 95 -6.89 12.80 10.90
N GLU A 96 -7.36 12.77 12.14
CA GLU A 96 -6.59 13.13 13.35
C GLU A 96 -5.78 14.44 13.21
N ASN A 97 -6.42 15.53 12.75
CA ASN A 97 -5.80 16.83 12.51
C ASN A 97 -4.70 16.84 11.43
N THR A 98 -4.68 15.84 10.55
CA THR A 98 -3.72 15.73 9.46
C THR A 98 -4.44 15.60 8.13
N TYR A 99 -3.94 16.28 7.10
CA TYR A 99 -4.37 16.11 5.73
C TYR A 99 -3.47 15.10 5.03
N ILE A 100 -4.08 14.08 4.43
CA ILE A 100 -3.41 12.99 3.71
C ILE A 100 -3.86 13.07 2.26
N GLN A 101 -2.91 12.97 1.32
CA GLN A 101 -3.21 12.91 -0.11
C GLN A 101 -3.86 11.56 -0.45
N SER A 102 -4.97 11.57 -1.18
CA SER A 102 -5.62 10.35 -1.63
C SER A 102 -4.82 9.69 -2.76
N SER A 103 -4.33 8.47 -2.56
CA SER A 103 -3.66 7.66 -3.59
C SER A 103 -4.63 6.83 -4.44
N GLY A 104 -5.93 6.94 -4.17
CA GLY A 104 -7.01 6.26 -4.87
C GLY A 104 -8.24 7.14 -5.03
N VAL A 105 -9.37 6.52 -5.38
CA VAL A 105 -10.67 7.18 -5.56
C VAL A 105 -11.70 6.55 -4.63
N SER A 106 -12.53 7.37 -3.98
CA SER A 106 -13.67 6.86 -3.20
C SER A 106 -14.96 6.95 -4.00
N TYR A 107 -15.72 5.86 -3.99
CA TYR A 107 -16.98 5.71 -4.69
C TYR A 107 -18.13 5.48 -3.71
N SER A 108 -19.26 6.12 -3.90
CA SER A 108 -20.47 5.93 -3.08
C SER A 108 -21.75 6.27 -3.86
N ASN A 109 -22.86 5.66 -3.44
CA ASN A 109 -24.21 6.06 -3.83
C ASN A 109 -25.09 6.32 -2.59
N GLY A 110 -24.45 6.42 -1.40
CA GLY A 110 -25.15 6.57 -0.12
C GLY A 110 -25.71 5.25 0.45
N ASN A 111 -25.62 4.14 -0.28
CA ASN A 111 -26.07 2.82 0.14
C ASN A 111 -24.96 1.78 -0.05
N THR A 112 -25.19 0.56 0.43
CA THR A 112 -24.29 -0.57 0.17
C THR A 112 -24.48 -1.05 -1.28
N PHE A 113 -23.38 -1.26 -2.00
CA PHE A 113 -23.35 -1.79 -3.36
C PHE A 113 -22.30 -2.89 -3.51
N ASP A 114 -22.44 -3.71 -4.55
CA ASP A 114 -21.51 -4.80 -4.85
C ASP A 114 -20.18 -4.24 -5.38
N VAL A 115 -19.09 -4.75 -4.81
CA VAL A 115 -17.73 -4.46 -5.22
C VAL A 115 -17.20 -5.61 -6.08
N THR A 116 -16.71 -5.29 -7.28
CA THR A 116 -16.27 -6.28 -8.27
C THR A 116 -14.78 -6.15 -8.59
N SER A 117 -14.17 -7.27 -8.97
CA SER A 117 -12.77 -7.26 -9.47
C SER A 117 -12.70 -6.51 -10.80
N VAL A 118 -11.71 -5.62 -10.92
CA VAL A 118 -11.49 -4.80 -12.13
C VAL A 118 -10.90 -5.61 -13.29
N LEU A 119 -10.16 -6.68 -12.98
CA LEU A 119 -9.49 -7.58 -13.93
C LEU A 119 -9.50 -9.00 -13.38
N GLU A 120 -9.18 -9.99 -14.25
CA GLU A 120 -8.80 -11.32 -13.82
C GLU A 120 -7.53 -11.25 -12.96
N GLY A 121 -7.45 -12.04 -11.88
CA GLY A 121 -6.28 -12.03 -11.01
C GLY A 121 -6.34 -13.03 -9.88
N THR A 122 -5.37 -12.91 -8.98
CA THR A 122 -5.28 -13.74 -7.78
C THR A 122 -5.36 -12.86 -6.54
N VAL A 123 -6.20 -13.22 -5.59
CA VAL A 123 -6.30 -12.53 -4.30
C VAL A 123 -4.98 -12.71 -3.55
N LYS A 124 -4.26 -11.62 -3.35
CA LYS A 124 -2.95 -11.59 -2.67
C LYS A 124 -3.09 -11.53 -1.16
N GLU A 125 -4.02 -10.70 -0.69
CA GLU A 125 -4.22 -10.43 0.72
C GLU A 125 -5.68 -10.07 1.00
N VAL A 126 -6.19 -10.56 2.12
CA VAL A 126 -7.45 -10.10 2.72
C VAL A 126 -7.13 -9.67 4.15
N LYS A 127 -7.36 -8.39 4.46
CA LYS A 127 -6.96 -7.80 5.74
C LYS A 127 -8.13 -7.10 6.42
N GLU A 128 -8.21 -7.24 7.74
CA GLU A 128 -9.06 -6.44 8.59
C GLU A 128 -8.24 -5.29 9.20
N ASP A 129 -8.72 -4.07 9.06
CA ASP A 129 -8.07 -2.88 9.62
C ASP A 129 -9.13 -1.98 10.26
N THR A 130 -8.85 -1.51 11.48
CA THR A 130 -9.79 -0.69 12.24
C THR A 130 -9.88 0.74 11.75
N ILE A 131 -8.90 1.23 11.02
CA ILE A 131 -8.83 2.61 10.52
C ILE A 131 -9.31 2.65 9.07
N LEU A 132 -8.72 1.83 8.21
CA LEU A 132 -9.00 1.79 6.77
C LEU A 132 -10.26 0.97 6.42
N GLY A 133 -10.81 0.21 7.38
CA GLY A 133 -11.80 -0.82 7.13
C GLY A 133 -11.17 -2.10 6.56
N ASN A 134 -11.99 -3.10 6.24
CA ASN A 134 -11.46 -4.32 5.62
C ASN A 134 -10.97 -4.01 4.21
N SER A 135 -9.97 -4.75 3.76
CA SER A 135 -9.37 -4.59 2.45
C SER A 135 -9.09 -5.91 1.75
N ILE A 136 -9.10 -5.85 0.42
CA ILE A 136 -8.66 -6.93 -0.47
C ILE A 136 -7.61 -6.35 -1.41
N THR A 137 -6.49 -7.06 -1.57
CA THR A 137 -5.49 -6.77 -2.59
C THR A 137 -5.50 -7.88 -3.62
N ILE A 138 -5.63 -7.53 -4.89
CA ILE A 138 -5.61 -8.48 -6.01
C ILE A 138 -4.42 -8.17 -6.90
N GLU A 139 -3.66 -9.21 -7.21
CA GLU A 139 -2.56 -9.15 -8.16
C GLU A 139 -3.05 -9.64 -9.53
N HIS A 140 -2.86 -8.81 -10.54
CA HIS A 140 -3.20 -9.07 -11.93
C HIS A 140 -1.93 -9.24 -12.76
N ASP A 141 -2.09 -9.63 -14.01
CA ASP A 141 -0.97 -9.70 -14.96
C ASP A 141 -0.38 -8.30 -15.25
N ASN A 142 0.80 -8.26 -15.87
CA ASN A 142 1.50 -7.05 -16.31
C ASN A 142 1.83 -6.03 -15.19
N GLY A 143 2.08 -6.50 -13.96
CA GLY A 143 2.45 -5.63 -12.85
C GLY A 143 1.32 -4.71 -12.36
N ILE A 144 0.06 -5.07 -12.65
CA ILE A 144 -1.12 -4.37 -12.19
C ILE A 144 -1.57 -4.97 -10.86
N VAL A 145 -1.86 -4.11 -9.88
CA VAL A 145 -2.44 -4.48 -8.58
C VAL A 145 -3.63 -3.57 -8.29
N SER A 146 -4.71 -4.15 -7.82
CA SER A 146 -5.88 -3.40 -7.34
C SER A 146 -6.06 -3.60 -5.84
N VAL A 147 -6.38 -2.50 -5.14
CA VAL A 147 -6.65 -2.49 -3.70
C VAL A 147 -8.04 -1.94 -3.46
N TYR A 148 -8.83 -2.70 -2.73
CA TYR A 148 -10.21 -2.37 -2.36
C TYR A 148 -10.26 -2.20 -0.85
N GLN A 149 -10.64 -1.03 -0.35
CA GLN A 149 -10.74 -0.76 1.09
C GLN A 149 -12.13 -0.23 1.44
N SER A 150 -12.43 -0.13 2.72
CA SER A 150 -13.75 0.26 3.23
C SER A 150 -14.84 -0.71 2.77
N ILE A 151 -14.55 -2.01 2.78
CA ILE A 151 -15.43 -3.08 2.29
C ILE A 151 -15.93 -3.98 3.43
N THR A 152 -17.05 -4.67 3.17
CA THR A 152 -17.64 -5.64 4.09
C THR A 152 -18.15 -6.86 3.31
N ASN A 153 -18.65 -7.89 4.00
CA ASN A 153 -19.19 -9.10 3.38
C ASN A 153 -18.24 -9.70 2.32
N ILE A 154 -16.95 -9.81 2.66
CA ILE A 154 -15.94 -10.37 1.76
C ILE A 154 -16.28 -11.83 1.43
N THR A 155 -16.33 -12.15 0.12
CA THR A 155 -16.70 -13.48 -0.40
C THR A 155 -15.52 -14.31 -0.88
N VAL A 156 -14.31 -13.73 -0.88
CA VAL A 156 -13.08 -14.34 -1.38
C VAL A 156 -12.03 -14.44 -0.27
N LYS A 157 -11.01 -15.26 -0.47
CA LYS A 157 -9.89 -15.45 0.44
C LYS A 157 -8.57 -15.42 -0.31
N GLU A 158 -7.48 -15.24 0.41
CA GLU A 158 -6.12 -15.27 -0.11
C GLU A 158 -5.85 -16.56 -0.93
N GLY A 159 -5.27 -16.40 -2.11
CA GLY A 159 -4.96 -17.45 -3.07
C GLY A 159 -6.09 -17.77 -4.06
N ASP A 160 -7.30 -17.22 -3.89
CA ASP A 160 -8.40 -17.44 -4.84
C ASP A 160 -8.10 -16.75 -6.18
N LYS A 161 -8.36 -17.47 -7.28
CA LYS A 161 -8.33 -16.91 -8.64
C LYS A 161 -9.73 -16.42 -9.01
N ILE A 162 -9.82 -15.19 -9.46
CA ILE A 162 -11.07 -14.52 -9.77
C ILE A 162 -11.04 -13.89 -11.16
N ASN A 163 -12.20 -13.88 -11.82
CA ASN A 163 -12.38 -13.24 -13.12
C ASN A 163 -12.74 -11.77 -12.98
N ALA A 164 -12.48 -10.97 -14.00
CA ALA A 164 -12.94 -9.59 -14.10
C ALA A 164 -14.47 -9.49 -13.93
N GLY A 165 -14.94 -8.54 -13.10
CA GLY A 165 -16.35 -8.35 -12.81
C GLY A 165 -16.96 -9.32 -11.80
N PHE A 166 -16.18 -10.22 -11.21
CA PHE A 166 -16.64 -11.08 -10.12
C PHE A 166 -16.87 -10.25 -8.84
N VAL A 167 -17.99 -10.48 -8.15
CA VAL A 167 -18.33 -9.81 -6.89
C VAL A 167 -17.44 -10.37 -5.78
N ILE A 168 -16.59 -9.53 -5.21
CA ILE A 168 -15.59 -9.91 -4.19
C ILE A 168 -16.01 -9.50 -2.78
N ALA A 169 -16.83 -8.45 -2.66
CA ALA A 169 -17.32 -7.90 -1.39
C ALA A 169 -18.51 -6.96 -1.63
N THR A 170 -18.95 -6.29 -0.58
CA THR A 170 -19.80 -5.10 -0.68
C THR A 170 -19.10 -3.89 -0.10
N SER A 171 -19.49 -2.68 -0.52
CA SER A 171 -19.00 -1.42 0.07
C SER A 171 -19.36 -1.36 1.57
N GLY A 172 -18.56 -0.64 2.33
CA GLY A 172 -18.69 -0.56 3.78
C GLY A 172 -18.26 0.82 4.31
N THR A 173 -17.68 0.86 5.48
CA THR A 173 -17.26 2.09 6.16
C THR A 173 -15.80 1.99 6.59
N SER A 174 -15.17 3.15 6.84
CA SER A 174 -13.85 3.25 7.45
C SER A 174 -13.81 4.36 8.50
N ASN A 175 -12.90 4.26 9.45
CA ASN A 175 -12.70 5.31 10.46
C ASN A 175 -11.85 6.47 9.95
N ILE A 176 -11.09 6.27 8.87
CA ILE A 176 -10.27 7.32 8.26
C ILE A 176 -11.11 8.34 7.46
N SER A 177 -12.30 7.94 6.99
CA SER A 177 -13.20 8.75 6.17
C SER A 177 -14.66 8.56 6.60
N THR A 178 -14.94 8.81 7.88
CA THR A 178 -16.28 8.64 8.47
C THR A 178 -17.33 9.55 7.82
N GLU A 179 -16.91 10.67 7.25
CA GLU A 179 -17.77 11.63 6.54
C GLU A 179 -18.36 11.07 5.23
N LEU A 180 -17.74 10.03 4.66
CA LEU A 180 -18.21 9.41 3.42
C LEU A 180 -19.27 8.33 3.69
N GLU A 181 -19.49 7.97 4.97
CA GLU A 181 -20.41 6.89 5.37
C GLU A 181 -20.11 5.58 4.62
N ASN A 182 -21.08 5.02 3.89
CA ASN A 182 -20.86 3.81 3.09
C ASN A 182 -20.18 4.16 1.76
N HIS A 183 -18.99 3.64 1.55
CA HIS A 183 -18.19 3.88 0.36
C HIS A 183 -17.24 2.72 0.05
N LEU A 184 -16.70 2.70 -1.15
CA LEU A 184 -15.53 1.92 -1.56
C LEU A 184 -14.37 2.88 -1.77
N TYR A 185 -13.23 2.66 -1.12
CA TYR A 185 -11.97 3.28 -1.49
C TYR A 185 -11.18 2.32 -2.37
N PHE A 186 -10.76 2.79 -3.54
CA PHE A 186 -10.12 1.96 -4.57
C PHE A 186 -8.81 2.57 -5.05
N GLU A 187 -7.74 1.77 -5.05
CA GLU A 187 -6.44 2.12 -5.62
C GLU A 187 -6.10 1.20 -6.79
N LEU A 188 -5.56 1.79 -7.85
CA LEU A 188 -4.95 1.10 -8.97
C LEU A 188 -3.45 1.35 -8.95
N ILE A 189 -2.66 0.28 -8.95
CA ILE A 189 -1.21 0.34 -8.91
C ILE A 189 -0.69 -0.31 -10.19
N ILE A 190 0.13 0.42 -10.95
CA ILE A 190 0.74 -0.05 -12.20
C ILE A 190 2.26 0.05 -12.05
N ASN A 191 2.95 -1.06 -12.18
CA ASN A 191 4.41 -1.14 -12.03
C ASN A 191 4.90 -0.51 -10.70
N GLY A 192 4.13 -0.72 -9.62
CA GLY A 192 4.45 -0.23 -8.28
C GLY A 192 4.13 1.24 -8.02
N VAL A 193 3.45 1.93 -8.93
CA VAL A 193 3.05 3.33 -8.80
C VAL A 193 1.53 3.42 -8.72
N CYS A 194 0.98 4.09 -7.69
CA CYS A 194 -0.45 4.42 -7.62
C CYS A 194 -0.78 5.43 -8.71
N VAL A 195 -1.84 5.14 -9.46
CA VAL A 195 -2.31 5.97 -10.58
C VAL A 195 -3.77 6.34 -10.39
N ASN A 196 -4.22 7.42 -11.03
CA ASN A 196 -5.64 7.76 -11.05
C ASN A 196 -6.42 6.70 -11.86
N PRO A 197 -7.26 5.86 -11.23
CA PRO A 197 -7.95 4.77 -11.92
C PRO A 197 -8.91 5.25 -13.01
N GLU A 198 -9.46 6.48 -12.89
CA GLU A 198 -10.37 7.05 -13.88
C GLU A 198 -9.72 7.21 -15.26
N ASN A 199 -8.39 7.31 -15.30
CA ASN A 199 -7.63 7.41 -16.54
C ASN A 199 -7.41 6.05 -17.23
N TYR A 200 -7.78 4.94 -16.58
CA TYR A 200 -7.45 3.58 -17.05
C TYR A 200 -8.66 2.70 -17.32
N TYR A 201 -9.84 3.06 -16.83
CA TYR A 201 -11.05 2.30 -17.13
C TYR A 201 -11.31 2.22 -18.63
N ASP A 202 -11.78 1.06 -19.07
CA ASP A 202 -12.05 0.69 -20.47
C ASP A 202 -10.84 0.67 -21.40
N LYS A 203 -9.62 0.98 -20.91
CA LYS A 203 -8.39 0.80 -21.67
C LYS A 203 -7.97 -0.65 -21.71
N LEU A 204 -7.47 -1.08 -22.86
CA LEU A 204 -6.89 -2.40 -23.02
C LEU A 204 -5.57 -2.50 -22.23
N ILE A 205 -5.33 -3.65 -21.62
CA ILE A 205 -4.06 -3.91 -20.89
C ILE A 205 -2.84 -3.73 -21.81
N SER A 206 -2.99 -4.01 -23.11
CA SER A 206 -1.92 -3.81 -24.10
C SER A 206 -1.58 -2.35 -24.39
N GLU A 207 -2.37 -1.40 -23.90
CA GLU A 207 -2.18 0.05 -24.07
C GLU A 207 -1.58 0.71 -22.81
N ILE A 208 -1.36 -0.06 -21.75
CA ILE A 208 -0.85 0.35 -20.44
C ILE A 208 0.60 -0.12 -20.27
#